data_545ce32cfcda1f72f4402551a8624659
#
_entry.id   545ce32cfcda1f72f4402551a8624659
#
_cell.length_a   1.000
_cell.length_b   1.000
_cell.length_c   1.000
_cell.angle_alpha   90.00
_cell.angle_beta   90.00
_cell.angle_gamma   90.00
#
_symmetry.space_group_name_H-M   'P 1'
#
loop_
_entity.id
_entity.type
_entity.pdbx_description
1 polymer ?
#
loop_
_entity_poly.entity_id
_entity_poly.type
_entity_poly.pdbx_seq_one_letter_code
_entity_poly.pdbx_strand_id
1 'polypeptide(L)'
;MKNNNIFQYLSIDYFSATPKYIQLANSISKAIGEGKIEKDEVLPSINEISCEFEISRDTAEKGYKYLKKIGTLGSVPGKGYFVKNTEVK
;
A
#
# COMPACT_ATOMS: atom_id res chain seq x y z
N MET A 1 3.23 -11.84 -19.15
CA MET A 1 2.27 -11.39 -18.20
C MET A 1 2.93 -10.85 -16.95
N LYS A 2 2.45 -9.74 -16.50
CA LYS A 2 3.04 -9.11 -15.35
C LYS A 2 2.66 -9.81 -14.06
N ASN A 3 3.64 -10.11 -13.26
CA ASN A 3 3.41 -10.72 -11.98
C ASN A 3 3.56 -9.66 -10.90
N ASN A 4 2.44 -9.17 -10.39
CA ASN A 4 2.44 -8.11 -9.41
C ASN A 4 2.54 -8.66 -8.01
N ASN A 5 3.59 -9.36 -7.72
CA ASN A 5 3.74 -9.89 -6.38
C ASN A 5 4.25 -8.80 -5.45
N ILE A 6 3.46 -7.74 -5.35
CA ILE A 6 3.79 -6.59 -4.51
C ILE A 6 3.90 -7.00 -3.05
N PHE A 7 3.14 -8.02 -2.65
CA PHE A 7 3.13 -8.45 -1.26
C PHE A 7 4.52 -8.81 -0.75
N GLN A 8 5.42 -9.27 -1.62
CA GLN A 8 6.75 -9.65 -1.18
C GLN A 8 7.57 -8.46 -0.70
N TYR A 9 7.17 -7.25 -1.08
CA TYR A 9 7.87 -6.03 -0.69
C TYR A 9 7.27 -5.38 0.55
N LEU A 10 6.18 -5.92 1.07
CA LEU A 10 5.47 -5.33 2.19
C LEU A 10 5.57 -6.25 3.40
N SER A 11 5.54 -5.65 4.58
CA SER A 11 5.55 -6.44 5.80
C SER A 11 4.84 -5.69 6.92
N ILE A 12 4.28 -6.47 7.84
CA ILE A 12 3.62 -5.92 9.01
C ILE A 12 4.10 -6.71 10.21
N ASP A 13 4.57 -5.98 11.23
CA ASP A 13 4.98 -6.58 12.49
C ASP A 13 3.80 -6.51 13.45
N TYR A 14 3.20 -7.66 13.71
CA TYR A 14 2.01 -7.73 14.54
C TYR A 14 2.30 -7.44 16.01
N PHE A 15 3.55 -7.48 16.40
CA PHE A 15 3.95 -7.26 17.78
C PHE A 15 4.45 -5.83 18.02
N SER A 16 4.50 -5.02 16.97
CA SER A 16 4.93 -3.64 17.10
C SER A 16 3.83 -2.77 17.72
N ALA A 17 4.23 -1.76 18.49
CA ALA A 17 3.28 -0.79 19.02
C ALA A 17 2.76 0.17 17.94
N THR A 18 3.43 0.23 16.80
CA THR A 18 2.99 1.09 15.71
C THR A 18 1.70 0.54 15.11
N PRO A 19 0.68 1.40 14.92
CA PRO A 19 -0.57 0.94 14.32
C PRO A 19 -0.34 0.27 12.96
N LYS A 20 -1.11 -0.78 12.69
CA LYS A 20 -0.91 -1.55 11.47
C LYS A 20 -1.11 -0.73 10.20
N TYR A 21 -2.04 0.23 10.23
CA TYR A 21 -2.26 1.04 9.03
C TYR A 21 -1.06 1.93 8.73
N ILE A 22 -0.36 2.39 9.75
CA ILE A 22 0.87 3.18 9.56
C ILE A 22 1.97 2.26 9.02
N GLN A 23 2.08 1.06 9.57
CA GLN A 23 3.06 0.11 9.07
C GLN A 23 2.83 -0.21 7.59
N LEU A 24 1.57 -0.40 7.21
CA LEU A 24 1.23 -0.66 5.82
C LEU A 24 1.64 0.51 4.94
N ALA A 25 1.28 1.72 5.36
CA ALA A 25 1.62 2.91 4.59
C ALA A 25 3.14 3.07 4.46
N ASN A 26 3.87 2.90 5.56
CA ASN A 26 5.33 3.00 5.54
C ASN A 26 5.96 1.95 4.65
N SER A 27 5.43 0.75 4.70
CA SER A 27 5.93 -0.36 3.90
C SER A 27 5.76 -0.09 2.40
N ILE A 28 4.60 0.41 2.03
CA ILE A 28 4.33 0.77 0.63
C ILE A 28 5.24 1.92 0.20
N SER A 29 5.36 2.95 1.03
CA SER A 29 6.21 4.09 0.72
C SER A 29 7.66 3.66 0.53
N LYS A 30 8.14 2.78 1.39
CA LYS A 30 9.50 2.29 1.28
C LYS A 30 9.71 1.55 -0.03
N ALA A 31 8.77 0.68 -0.39
CA ALA A 31 8.86 -0.08 -1.64
C ALA A 31 8.87 0.84 -2.84
N ILE A 32 8.07 1.89 -2.80
CA ILE A 32 8.04 2.88 -3.88
C ILE A 32 9.38 3.60 -3.96
N GLY A 33 9.88 4.03 -2.80
CA GLY A 33 11.15 4.75 -2.76
C GLY A 33 12.33 3.92 -3.21
N GLU A 34 12.25 2.60 -3.06
CA GLU A 34 13.31 1.70 -3.48
C GLU A 34 13.16 1.23 -4.93
N GLY A 35 12.14 1.73 -5.61
CA GLY A 35 11.92 1.36 -7.00
C GLY A 35 11.27 0.00 -7.20
N LYS A 36 10.78 -0.61 -6.13
CA LYS A 36 10.12 -1.93 -6.23
C LYS A 36 8.70 -1.81 -6.77
N ILE A 37 8.06 -0.70 -6.48
CA ILE A 37 6.72 -0.39 -7.00
C ILE A 37 6.87 0.89 -7.81
N GLU A 38 6.42 0.84 -9.06
CA GLU A 38 6.66 1.94 -10.00
C GLU A 38 5.47 2.86 -10.12
N LYS A 39 5.73 4.04 -10.66
CA LYS A 39 4.67 5.01 -10.90
C LYS A 39 3.61 4.40 -11.81
N ASP A 40 2.36 4.73 -11.52
CA ASP A 40 1.18 4.26 -12.25
C ASP A 40 0.87 2.79 -12.05
N GLU A 41 1.65 2.09 -11.25
CA GLU A 41 1.38 0.70 -10.95
C GLU A 41 0.15 0.62 -10.06
N VAL A 42 -0.76 -0.31 -10.39
CA VAL A 42 -1.97 -0.52 -9.61
C VAL A 42 -1.65 -1.42 -8.43
N LEU A 43 -2.08 -1.00 -7.24
CA LEU A 43 -1.81 -1.75 -6.02
C LEU A 43 -2.90 -2.81 -5.80
N PRO A 44 -2.60 -3.81 -4.96
CA PRO A 44 -3.63 -4.79 -4.59
C PRO A 44 -4.84 -4.09 -3.98
N SER A 45 -5.99 -4.71 -4.13
CA SER A 45 -7.21 -4.15 -3.57
C SER A 45 -7.18 -4.17 -2.04
N ILE A 46 -8.09 -3.41 -1.43
CA ILE A 46 -8.25 -3.43 0.02
C ILE A 46 -8.52 -4.85 0.50
N ASN A 47 -9.37 -5.59 -0.21
CA ASN A 47 -9.65 -6.98 0.15
C ASN A 47 -8.40 -7.84 0.09
N GLU A 48 -7.60 -7.67 -0.94
CA GLU A 48 -6.39 -8.48 -1.09
C GLU A 48 -5.39 -8.19 0.02
N ILE A 49 -5.21 -6.94 0.35
CA ILE A 49 -4.32 -6.56 1.46
C ILE A 49 -4.84 -7.12 2.77
N SER A 50 -6.15 -6.98 2.99
CA SER A 50 -6.77 -7.47 4.22
C SER A 50 -6.55 -8.97 4.39
N CYS A 51 -6.77 -9.72 3.33
CA CYS A 51 -6.59 -11.17 3.37
C CYS A 51 -5.14 -11.57 3.54
N GLU A 52 -4.26 -10.92 2.79
CA GLU A 52 -2.85 -11.32 2.78
C GLU A 52 -2.19 -11.09 4.14
N PHE A 53 -2.51 -9.97 4.79
CA PHE A 53 -1.87 -9.60 6.05
C PHE A 53 -2.73 -9.86 7.25
N GLU A 54 -3.91 -10.44 7.05
CA GLU A 54 -4.83 -10.78 8.16
C GLU A 54 -5.13 -9.57 9.02
N ILE A 55 -5.41 -8.45 8.38
CA ILE A 55 -5.82 -7.22 9.04
C ILE A 55 -7.23 -6.87 8.58
N SER A 56 -7.90 -6.00 9.33
CA SER A 56 -9.26 -5.63 8.96
C SER A 56 -9.24 -4.78 7.69
N ARG A 57 -10.35 -4.78 6.98
CA ARG A 57 -10.49 -3.95 5.79
C ARG A 57 -10.37 -2.48 6.14
N ASP A 58 -10.90 -2.09 7.30
CA ASP A 58 -10.78 -0.71 7.76
C ASP A 58 -9.32 -0.31 7.93
N THR A 59 -8.51 -1.19 8.49
CA THR A 59 -7.10 -0.93 8.67
C THR A 59 -6.39 -0.78 7.33
N ALA A 60 -6.68 -1.68 6.40
CA ALA A 60 -6.08 -1.62 5.06
C ALA A 60 -6.49 -0.33 4.35
N GLU A 61 -7.77 0.01 4.43
CA GLU A 61 -8.28 1.21 3.80
C GLU A 61 -7.64 2.46 4.39
N LYS A 62 -7.48 2.46 5.71
CA LYS A 62 -6.88 3.60 6.39
C LYS A 62 -5.45 3.86 5.90
N GLY A 63 -4.69 2.79 5.71
CA GLY A 63 -3.33 2.92 5.18
C GLY A 63 -3.31 3.51 3.79
N TYR A 64 -4.20 3.02 2.92
CA TYR A 64 -4.29 3.52 1.56
C TYR A 64 -4.76 4.97 1.54
N LYS A 65 -5.75 5.31 2.37
CA LYS A 65 -6.24 6.68 2.42
C LYS A 65 -5.19 7.65 2.94
N TYR A 66 -4.39 7.20 3.88
CA TYR A 66 -3.29 8.02 4.38
C TYR A 66 -2.33 8.37 3.25
N LEU A 67 -1.95 7.38 2.45
CA LEU A 67 -1.04 7.61 1.34
C LEU A 67 -1.68 8.47 0.25
N LYS A 68 -2.99 8.32 0.06
CA LYS A 68 -3.69 9.18 -0.89
C LYS A 68 -3.69 10.62 -0.41
N LYS A 69 -3.88 10.82 0.87
CA LYS A 69 -3.92 12.16 1.46
C LYS A 69 -2.61 12.90 1.27
N ILE A 70 -1.48 12.20 1.41
CA ILE A 70 -0.18 12.84 1.26
C ILE A 70 0.30 12.85 -0.19
N GLY A 71 -0.51 12.37 -1.12
CA GLY A 71 -0.21 12.47 -2.54
C GLY A 71 0.60 11.34 -3.14
N THR A 72 0.93 10.31 -2.36
CA THR A 72 1.69 9.17 -2.86
C THR A 72 0.83 8.29 -3.75
N LEU A 73 -0.43 8.09 -3.37
CA LEU A 73 -1.36 7.28 -4.14
C LEU A 73 -2.48 8.12 -4.71
N GLY A 74 -3.05 7.62 -5.79
CA GLY A 74 -4.29 8.12 -6.34
C GLY A 74 -5.29 6.99 -6.43
N SER A 75 -6.53 7.30 -6.70
CA SER A 75 -7.54 6.27 -6.88
C SER A 75 -8.42 6.61 -8.06
N VAL A 76 -8.87 5.55 -8.74
CA VAL A 76 -9.77 5.69 -9.88
C VAL A 76 -10.95 4.76 -9.63
N PRO A 77 -12.18 5.29 -9.67
CA PRO A 77 -13.35 4.43 -9.47
C PRO A 77 -13.32 3.24 -10.42
N GLY A 78 -13.55 2.07 -9.88
CA GLY A 78 -13.56 0.83 -10.66
C GLY A 78 -12.20 0.24 -10.91
N LYS A 79 -11.11 0.97 -10.66
CA LYS A 79 -9.76 0.45 -10.90
C LYS A 79 -8.93 0.33 -9.62
N GLY A 80 -9.28 1.06 -8.59
CA GLY A 80 -8.59 0.96 -7.31
C GLY A 80 -7.52 2.02 -7.12
N TYR A 81 -6.53 1.69 -6.32
CA TYR A 81 -5.45 2.62 -5.99
C TYR A 81 -4.23 2.37 -6.88
N PHE A 82 -3.54 3.43 -7.21
CA PHE A 82 -2.34 3.34 -8.04
C PHE A 82 -1.28 4.31 -7.50
N VAL A 83 -0.04 4.09 -7.90
CA VAL A 83 1.07 4.95 -7.48
C VAL A 83 1.02 6.24 -8.29
N LYS A 84 0.78 7.34 -7.60
CA LYS A 84 0.67 8.65 -8.24
C LYS A 84 2.00 9.38 -8.27
N ASN A 85 2.77 9.25 -7.20
CA ASN A 85 4.01 9.99 -7.03
C ASN A 85 5.05 9.08 -6.40
N THR A 86 6.22 8.97 -7.03
CA THR A 86 7.29 8.14 -6.51
C THR A 86 8.28 8.91 -5.64
N GLU A 87 8.10 10.21 -5.51
CA GLU A 87 8.92 11.00 -4.60
C GLU A 87 8.36 10.87 -3.21
N VAL A 88 8.95 9.98 -2.46
CA VAL A 88 8.49 9.67 -1.11
C VAL A 88 9.32 10.45 -0.12
N LYS A 89 8.65 11.04 0.87
CA LYS A 89 9.33 11.84 1.90
C LYS A 89 9.45 11.08 3.19
#